data_91a0c8d60f6f71c4a2175d2e07a31817
#
_entry.id   91a0c8d60f6f71c4a2175d2e07a31817
#
_cell.length_a   1.000
_cell.length_b   1.000
_cell.length_c   1.000
_cell.angle_alpha   90.00
_cell.angle_beta   90.00
_cell.angle_gamma   90.00
#
_symmetry.space_group_name_H-M   'P 1'
#
loop_
_entity.id
_entity.type
_entity.pdbx_description
1 polymer ?
#
loop_
_entity_poly.entity_id
_entity_poly.type
_entity_poly.pdbx_seq_one_letter_code
_entity_poly.pdbx_strand_id
1 'polypeptide(L)'
;MTSSATQIAGSELSARDAEILEFERTWWRSPGAKEQTIRESFDMSPTRYYQVLNALIDNPAALAVDPLLVKRLRRLRDERRRNRSASRLGIDLNR
;
A
#
# COMPACT_ATOMS: atom_id res chain seq x y z
N MET A 1 -29.92 0.28 7.72
CA MET A 1 -29.28 0.45 7.84
C MET A 1 -28.54 0.30 7.97
N THR A 2 -28.30 0.12 7.77
CA THR A 2 -27.50 0.10 7.96
C THR A 2 -26.63 0.24 7.94
N SER A 3 -26.44 0.06 7.65
CA SER A 3 -25.32 0.18 7.56
C SER A 3 -24.63 0.96 8.02
N SER A 4 -24.91 1.44 8.04
CA SER A 4 -24.46 2.40 8.52
C SER A 4 -23.70 2.20 9.60
N ALA A 5 -24.25 1.78 10.32
CA ALA A 5 -23.63 1.58 11.46
C ALA A 5 -22.33 1.09 11.24
N THR A 6 -22.43 0.25 10.46
CA THR A 6 -21.33 -0.34 10.17
C THR A 6 -20.29 0.50 9.84
N GLN A 7 -20.61 1.58 9.47
CA GLN A 7 -19.64 2.35 9.03
C GLN A 7 -19.02 2.99 10.16
N ILE A 8 -18.38 2.29 10.92
CA ILE A 8 -17.62 2.86 11.89
C ILE A 8 -16.52 3.52 11.20
N ALA A 9 -16.56 4.77 11.23
CA ALA A 9 -15.66 5.55 10.48
C ALA A 9 -14.24 5.19 10.78
N GLY A 10 -13.46 5.07 9.79
CA GLY A 10 -12.04 4.84 9.95
C GLY A 10 -11.67 3.42 10.27
N SER A 11 -12.62 2.60 10.62
CA SER A 11 -12.30 1.23 10.97
C SER A 11 -12.62 0.27 9.86
N GLU A 12 -13.27 0.73 8.80
CA GLU A 12 -13.58 -0.13 7.69
C GLU A 12 -12.90 0.36 6.43
N LEU A 13 -12.69 -0.52 5.52
CA LEU A 13 -12.05 -0.18 4.26
C LEU A 13 -13.08 0.25 3.25
N SER A 14 -12.73 1.23 2.44
CA SER A 14 -13.56 1.57 1.29
C SER A 14 -13.40 0.48 0.23
N ALA A 15 -14.28 0.49 -0.76
CA ALA A 15 -14.16 -0.45 -1.88
C ALA A 15 -12.83 -0.25 -2.59
N ARG A 16 -12.39 1.00 -2.76
CA ARG A 16 -11.12 1.27 -3.41
C ARG A 16 -9.95 0.71 -2.58
N ASP A 17 -10.01 0.87 -1.26
CA ASP A 17 -8.95 0.36 -0.39
C ASP A 17 -8.86 -1.16 -0.49
N ALA A 18 -10.00 -1.83 -0.52
CA ALA A 18 -10.01 -3.28 -0.67
C ALA A 18 -9.42 -3.71 -2.00
N GLU A 19 -9.70 -2.97 -3.06
CA GLU A 19 -9.14 -3.26 -4.37
C GLU A 19 -7.63 -3.06 -4.39
N ILE A 20 -7.14 -2.04 -3.70
CA ILE A 20 -5.72 -1.80 -3.64
C ILE A 20 -5.01 -2.93 -2.91
N LEU A 21 -5.57 -3.42 -1.81
CA LEU A 21 -4.97 -4.54 -1.10
C LEU A 21 -4.98 -5.80 -1.98
N GLU A 22 -6.07 -6.03 -2.69
CA GLU A 22 -6.13 -7.18 -3.58
C GLU A 22 -5.10 -7.07 -4.69
N PHE A 23 -4.93 -5.87 -5.24
CA PHE A 23 -3.93 -5.64 -6.26
C PHE A 23 -2.51 -5.92 -5.72
N GLU A 24 -2.20 -5.44 -4.52
CA GLU A 24 -0.88 -5.68 -3.94
C GLU A 24 -0.63 -7.16 -3.67
N ARG A 25 -1.69 -7.90 -3.40
CA ARG A 25 -1.55 -9.31 -3.12
C ARG A 25 -1.27 -10.13 -4.39
N THR A 26 -1.74 -9.67 -5.54
CA THR A 26 -1.72 -10.49 -6.74
C THR A 26 -0.90 -9.94 -7.90
N TRP A 27 -0.50 -8.66 -7.89
CA TRP A 27 0.13 -8.08 -9.07
C TRP A 27 1.41 -8.79 -9.49
N TRP A 28 2.12 -9.36 -8.55
CA TRP A 28 3.38 -10.02 -8.86
C TRP A 28 3.21 -11.22 -9.79
N ARG A 29 2.00 -11.68 -9.95
CA ARG A 29 1.72 -12.80 -10.85
C ARG A 29 1.64 -12.34 -12.30
N SER A 30 1.52 -11.05 -12.51
CA SER A 30 1.35 -10.51 -13.85
C SER A 30 2.59 -9.73 -14.21
N PRO A 31 3.46 -10.28 -15.03
CA PRO A 31 4.62 -9.52 -15.44
C PRO A 31 4.14 -8.31 -16.20
N GLY A 32 4.80 -7.25 -16.06
CA GLY A 32 4.43 -6.06 -16.77
C GLY A 32 4.64 -4.88 -15.87
N ALA A 33 4.33 -3.71 -16.39
CA ALA A 33 4.58 -2.50 -15.65
C ALA A 33 3.53 -2.31 -14.59
N LYS A 34 3.94 -2.42 -13.34
CA LYS A 34 3.03 -2.18 -12.23
C LYS A 34 2.43 -0.78 -12.33
N GLU A 35 3.26 0.19 -12.74
CA GLU A 35 2.81 1.57 -12.81
C GLU A 35 1.73 1.77 -13.85
N GLN A 36 1.84 1.09 -14.97
CA GLN A 36 0.80 1.19 -16.00
C GLN A 36 -0.50 0.60 -15.50
N THR A 37 -0.43 -0.53 -14.81
CA THR A 37 -1.63 -1.14 -14.24
C THR A 37 -2.28 -0.21 -13.22
N ILE A 38 -1.48 0.47 -12.41
CA ILE A 38 -2.00 1.43 -11.45
C ILE A 38 -2.78 2.52 -12.15
N ARG A 39 -2.24 3.07 -13.23
CA ARG A 39 -2.94 4.11 -13.96
C ARG A 39 -4.24 3.63 -14.56
N GLU A 40 -4.22 2.43 -15.12
CA GLU A 40 -5.40 1.89 -15.78
C GLU A 40 -6.48 1.44 -14.81
N SER A 41 -6.08 0.84 -13.69
CA SER A 41 -7.04 0.26 -12.76
C SER A 41 -7.54 1.24 -11.73
N PHE A 42 -6.72 2.21 -11.33
CA PHE A 42 -7.07 3.11 -10.24
C PHE A 42 -7.15 4.57 -10.66
N ASP A 43 -6.78 4.86 -11.91
CA ASP A 43 -6.82 6.24 -12.41
C ASP A 43 -5.99 7.16 -11.52
N MET A 44 -4.83 6.70 -11.12
CA MET A 44 -3.92 7.46 -10.27
C MET A 44 -2.53 7.40 -10.85
N SER A 45 -1.75 8.47 -10.60
CA SER A 45 -0.34 8.41 -10.90
C SER A 45 0.32 7.45 -9.91
N PRO A 46 1.49 6.90 -10.23
CA PRO A 46 2.19 6.06 -9.27
C PRO A 46 2.48 6.78 -7.95
N THR A 47 2.85 8.05 -8.00
CA THR A 47 3.12 8.80 -6.80
C THR A 47 1.89 8.87 -5.90
N ARG A 48 0.74 9.18 -6.50
CA ARG A 48 -0.49 9.26 -5.73
C ARG A 48 -0.87 7.89 -5.18
N TYR A 49 -0.71 6.85 -5.99
CA TYR A 49 -1.03 5.50 -5.56
C TYR A 49 -0.24 5.13 -4.30
N TYR A 50 1.07 5.39 -4.29
CA TYR A 50 1.89 5.02 -3.15
C TYR A 50 1.60 5.86 -1.92
N GLN A 51 1.15 7.11 -2.10
CA GLN A 51 0.69 7.90 -0.97
C GLN A 51 -0.55 7.27 -0.34
N VAL A 52 -1.49 6.84 -1.19
CA VAL A 52 -2.70 6.19 -0.71
C VAL A 52 -2.38 4.86 -0.06
N LEU A 53 -1.51 4.07 -0.68
CA LEU A 53 -1.13 2.78 -0.15
C LEU A 53 -0.45 2.91 1.21
N ASN A 54 0.44 3.89 1.37
CA ASN A 54 1.13 4.06 2.63
C ASN A 54 0.16 4.41 3.76
N ALA A 55 -0.84 5.23 3.48
CA ALA A 55 -1.87 5.52 4.48
C ALA A 55 -2.70 4.28 4.77
N LEU A 56 -3.00 3.51 3.72
CA LEU A 56 -3.83 2.32 3.87
C LEU A 56 -3.17 1.27 4.74
N ILE A 57 -1.88 1.02 4.55
CA ILE A 57 -1.24 -0.04 5.33
C ILE A 57 -1.01 0.36 6.78
N ASP A 58 -1.23 1.61 7.13
CA ASP A 58 -1.21 2.03 8.51
C ASP A 58 -2.60 1.99 9.14
N ASN A 59 -3.62 1.68 8.36
CA ASN A 59 -4.99 1.62 8.84
C ASN A 59 -5.23 0.29 9.55
N PRO A 60 -5.70 0.29 10.80
CA PRO A 60 -5.98 -0.96 11.51
C PRO A 60 -6.95 -1.88 10.79
N ALA A 61 -7.88 -1.32 10.02
CA ALA A 61 -8.82 -2.14 9.26
C ALA A 61 -8.11 -2.96 8.19
N ALA A 62 -7.08 -2.38 7.56
CA ALA A 62 -6.31 -3.13 6.57
C ALA A 62 -5.53 -4.26 7.24
N LEU A 63 -4.94 -3.99 8.39
CA LEU A 63 -4.22 -5.02 9.13
C LEU A 63 -5.15 -6.16 9.53
N ALA A 64 -6.38 -5.84 9.90
CA ALA A 64 -7.34 -6.86 10.28
C ALA A 64 -7.75 -7.74 9.10
N VAL A 65 -7.85 -7.15 7.91
CA VAL A 65 -8.27 -7.88 6.72
C VAL A 65 -7.18 -8.82 6.21
N ASP A 66 -5.94 -8.34 6.17
CA ASP A 66 -4.86 -9.15 5.61
C ASP A 66 -3.56 -8.85 6.35
N PRO A 67 -3.41 -9.39 7.54
CA PRO A 67 -2.26 -9.03 8.36
C PRO A 67 -0.90 -9.39 7.75
N LEU A 68 -0.81 -10.52 7.07
CA LEU A 68 0.49 -10.91 6.52
C LEU A 68 0.91 -9.97 5.40
N LEU A 69 -0.02 -9.62 4.52
CA LEU A 69 0.27 -8.70 3.44
C LEU A 69 0.64 -7.33 3.99
N VAL A 70 -0.14 -6.82 4.92
CA VAL A 70 0.08 -5.47 5.44
C VAL A 70 1.41 -5.40 6.17
N LYS A 71 1.75 -6.40 6.96
CA LYS A 71 3.04 -6.41 7.66
C LYS A 71 4.20 -6.45 6.68
N ARG A 72 4.06 -7.22 5.60
CA ARG A 72 5.10 -7.27 4.58
C ARG A 72 5.26 -5.93 3.89
N LEU A 73 4.14 -5.28 3.56
CA LEU A 73 4.19 -3.99 2.88
C LEU A 73 4.80 -2.91 3.79
N ARG A 74 4.49 -2.95 5.08
CA ARG A 74 5.10 -2.02 6.02
C ARG A 74 6.60 -2.23 6.09
N ARG A 75 7.04 -3.48 6.12
CA ARG A 75 8.46 -3.77 6.18
C ARG A 75 9.18 -3.28 4.93
N LEU A 76 8.59 -3.50 3.76
CA LEU A 76 9.19 -3.05 2.52
C LEU A 76 9.26 -1.52 2.44
N ARG A 77 8.22 -0.84 2.93
CA ARG A 77 8.22 0.61 2.97
C ARG A 77 9.33 1.13 3.87
N ASP A 78 9.48 0.51 5.03
CA ASP A 78 10.48 0.96 5.98
C ASP A 78 11.90 0.71 5.46
N GLU A 79 12.11 -0.38 4.76
CA GLU A 79 13.39 -0.64 4.12
C GLU A 79 13.71 0.41 3.08
N ARG A 80 12.74 0.79 2.26
CA ARG A 80 12.97 1.82 1.27
C ARG A 80 13.29 3.15 1.92
N ARG A 81 12.63 3.47 3.01
CA ARG A 81 12.91 4.71 3.73
C ARG A 81 14.32 4.72 4.29
N ARG A 82 14.75 3.60 4.85
CA ARG A 82 16.12 3.49 5.36
C ARG A 82 17.14 3.64 4.25
N ASN A 83 16.90 3.00 3.11
CA ASN A 83 17.83 3.09 1.99
C ASN A 83 17.91 4.51 1.45
N ARG A 84 16.78 5.20 1.35
CA ARG A 84 16.80 6.57 0.88
C ARG A 84 17.53 7.48 1.85
N SER A 85 17.36 7.27 3.14
CA SER A 85 18.05 8.08 4.14
C SER A 85 19.55 7.86 4.07
N ALA A 86 19.98 6.63 3.92
CA ALA A 86 21.40 6.33 3.81
C ALA A 86 22.00 6.98 2.58
N SER A 87 21.33 6.91 1.45
CA SER A 87 21.82 7.55 0.24
C SER A 87 21.88 9.05 0.40
N ARG A 88 20.85 9.62 1.00
CA ARG A 88 20.79 11.08 1.17
C ARG A 88 21.92 11.59 2.07
N LEU A 89 22.30 10.79 3.05
CA LEU A 89 23.37 11.17 3.94
C LEU A 89 24.76 10.87 3.39
N GLY A 90 24.83 10.30 2.20
CA GLY A 90 26.11 9.98 1.60
C GLY A 90 26.74 8.72 2.16
N ILE A 91 25.98 7.92 2.84
CA ILE A 91 26.46 6.68 3.41
C ILE A 91 26.26 5.57 2.41
N ASP A 92 27.34 4.89 2.08
CA ASP A 92 27.22 3.78 1.17
C ASP A 92 27.36 2.51 1.99
N LEU A 93 26.26 1.92 2.29
CA LEU A 93 26.24 0.74 3.15
C LEU A 93 26.62 -0.53 2.42
N ASN A 94 26.83 -0.45 1.12
CA ASN A 94 27.17 -1.62 0.36
C ASN A 94 28.64 -1.73 0.02
N ARG A 95 29.42 -0.89 0.59
CA ARG A 95 30.82 -0.95 0.31
C ARG A 95 31.50 -2.07 0.98
#